data_4b14cc8eb8099768e106d24c9f8d3d91
#
_entry.id   4b14cc8eb8099768e106d24c9f8d3d91
#
_cell.length_a   1.000
_cell.length_b   1.000
_cell.length_c   1.000
_cell.angle_alpha   90.00
_cell.angle_beta   90.00
_cell.angle_gamma   90.00
#
_symmetry.space_group_name_H-M   'P 1'
#
loop_
_entity.id
_entity.type
_entity.pdbx_description
1 polymer ?
#
loop_
_entity_poly.entity_id
_entity_poly.type
_entity_poly.pdbx_seq_one_letter_code
_entity_poly.pdbx_strand_id
1 'polypeptide(L)'
;MSTESTKATRGTRGYRYKTSHSHSGPGDGGKTGSWRVQRPVIDLGRCTPAKRGTEACFICWLYCPDNVISRTIPPTINYEYCKGCAICCEECPTKAITMVDEAEPYQDGNPQACSIEGPRPCT
;
A
#
# COMPACT_ATOMS: atom_id res chain seq x y z
N MET A 1 26.25 -15.00 4.72
CA MET A 1 27.06 -14.57 5.88
C MET A 1 27.19 -13.07 5.99
N SER A 2 27.38 -12.36 4.90
CA SER A 2 27.54 -10.90 4.91
C SER A 2 26.25 -10.12 5.23
N THR A 3 25.08 -10.71 5.01
CA THR A 3 23.80 -10.04 5.20
C THR A 3 23.39 -9.85 6.67
N GLU A 4 23.79 -10.75 7.55
CA GLU A 4 23.47 -10.64 8.99
C GLU A 4 24.33 -9.62 9.70
N SER A 5 25.60 -9.51 9.35
CA SER A 5 26.50 -8.55 9.95
C SER A 5 26.15 -7.11 9.60
N THR A 6 25.55 -6.89 8.43
CA THR A 6 25.12 -5.55 8.01
C THR A 6 23.90 -5.04 8.76
N LYS A 7 22.99 -5.92 9.16
CA LYS A 7 21.82 -5.53 9.96
C LYS A 7 22.20 -5.13 11.39
N ALA A 8 23.08 -5.90 12.01
CA ALA A 8 23.53 -5.63 13.39
C ALA A 8 24.31 -4.31 13.48
N THR A 9 25.11 -3.99 12.47
CA THR A 9 25.88 -2.75 12.47
C THR A 9 25.03 -1.50 12.25
N ARG A 10 23.90 -1.63 11.59
CA ARG A 10 23.02 -0.48 11.30
C ARG A 10 22.26 -0.03 12.55
N GLY A 11 21.77 -0.96 13.37
CA GLY A 11 21.11 -0.64 14.63
C GLY A 11 22.04 -0.08 15.69
N THR A 12 23.25 -0.62 15.78
CA THR A 12 24.25 -0.14 16.74
C THR A 12 24.83 1.22 16.40
N ARG A 13 24.81 1.62 15.13
CA ARG A 13 25.38 2.89 14.70
C ARG A 13 24.57 4.09 15.24
N GLY A 14 23.26 3.95 15.40
CA GLY A 14 22.42 4.99 15.99
C GLY A 14 22.73 5.26 17.45
N TYR A 15 23.02 4.21 18.21
CA TYR A 15 23.34 4.33 19.63
C TYR A 15 24.75 4.86 19.90
N ARG A 16 25.64 4.71 18.94
CA ARG A 16 27.04 5.14 19.08
C ARG A 16 27.18 6.64 19.29
N TYR A 17 26.29 7.42 18.72
CA TYR A 17 26.40 8.88 18.73
C TYR A 17 25.62 9.55 19.85
N LYS A 18 24.95 8.79 20.71
CA LYS A 18 24.19 9.30 21.85
C LYS A 18 23.34 10.54 21.53
N THR A 19 22.76 10.54 20.35
CA THR A 19 21.84 11.59 19.92
C THR A 19 20.41 11.14 20.18
N SER A 20 19.48 12.07 20.28
CA SER A 20 18.05 11.78 20.34
C SER A 20 17.50 11.24 19.01
N HIS A 21 18.37 10.92 18.08
CA HIS A 21 18.06 10.45 16.75
C HIS A 21 17.92 8.93 16.74
N SER A 22 16.81 8.43 16.26
CA SER A 22 16.55 7.00 16.09
C SER A 22 16.42 6.64 14.61
N HIS A 23 16.91 5.46 14.26
CA HIS A 23 16.73 4.89 12.94
C HIS A 23 15.73 3.73 13.04
N SER A 24 14.47 4.04 12.77
CA SER A 24 13.43 3.01 12.74
C SER A 24 13.49 2.20 11.45
N GLY A 25 13.31 0.89 11.57
CA GLY A 25 13.13 -0.01 10.44
C GLY A 25 11.66 -0.22 10.10
N PRO A 26 11.37 -0.89 8.99
CA PRO A 26 10.00 -1.23 8.65
C PRO A 26 9.33 -2.04 9.78
N GLY A 27 8.16 -1.60 10.23
CA GLY A 27 7.39 -2.28 11.25
C GLY A 27 7.82 -2.01 12.70
N ASP A 28 8.82 -1.18 12.95
CA ASP A 28 9.24 -0.83 14.31
C ASP A 28 8.14 -0.09 15.08
N GLY A 29 7.30 0.67 14.40
CA GLY A 29 6.13 1.34 14.98
C GLY A 29 4.88 0.47 15.06
N GLY A 30 4.98 -0.80 14.69
CA GLY A 30 3.87 -1.74 14.63
C GLY A 30 3.24 -1.84 13.23
N LYS A 31 2.54 -2.93 13.01
CA LYS A 31 1.81 -3.17 11.77
C LYS A 31 0.46 -2.47 11.83
N THR A 32 0.26 -1.47 10.99
CA THR A 32 -0.93 -0.61 11.02
C THR A 32 -2.10 -1.14 10.19
N GLY A 33 -1.93 -2.27 9.52
CA GLY A 33 -2.99 -2.88 8.71
C GLY A 33 -4.26 -3.22 9.49
N SER A 34 -4.12 -3.53 10.77
CA SER A 34 -5.28 -3.81 11.64
C SER A 34 -6.09 -2.57 12.02
N TRP A 35 -5.61 -1.38 11.70
CA TRP A 35 -6.29 -0.12 12.04
C TRP A 35 -7.41 0.22 11.05
N ARG A 36 -7.37 -0.37 9.86
CA ARG A 36 -8.33 -0.02 8.82
C ARG A 36 -9.69 -0.66 9.03
N VAL A 37 -10.69 0.03 8.59
CA VAL A 37 -12.09 -0.46 8.52
C VAL A 37 -12.42 -0.89 7.10
N GLN A 38 -11.82 -0.21 6.13
CA GLN A 38 -11.96 -0.50 4.70
C GLN A 38 -10.57 -0.62 4.07
N ARG A 39 -10.46 -1.46 3.05
CA ARG A 39 -9.22 -1.63 2.29
C ARG A 39 -9.41 -1.23 0.83
N PRO A 40 -8.42 -0.65 0.19
CA PRO A 40 -8.45 -0.40 -1.25
C PRO A 40 -8.22 -1.71 -2.02
N VAL A 41 -8.97 -1.89 -3.08
CA VAL A 41 -8.81 -3.01 -4.04
C VAL A 41 -8.62 -2.41 -5.43
N ILE A 42 -7.60 -2.87 -6.14
CA ILE A 42 -7.28 -2.37 -7.49
C ILE A 42 -7.92 -3.28 -8.52
N ASP A 43 -8.75 -2.68 -9.39
CA ASP A 43 -9.26 -3.36 -10.57
C ASP A 43 -8.23 -3.27 -11.70
N LEU A 44 -7.59 -4.39 -11.97
CA LEU A 44 -6.54 -4.46 -12.99
C LEU A 44 -7.06 -4.23 -14.40
N GLY A 45 -8.36 -4.44 -14.64
CA GLY A 45 -8.99 -4.14 -15.91
C GLY A 45 -9.15 -2.66 -16.20
N ARG A 46 -9.20 -1.83 -15.17
CA ARG A 46 -9.28 -0.37 -15.27
C ARG A 46 -7.96 0.33 -15.06
N CYS A 47 -7.05 -0.30 -14.32
CA CYS A 47 -5.74 0.27 -14.03
C CYS A 47 -4.89 0.39 -15.30
N THR A 48 -4.48 1.58 -15.66
CA THR A 48 -3.73 1.85 -16.90
C THR A 48 -2.43 1.07 -16.99
N PRO A 49 -1.54 1.07 -15.99
CA PRO A 49 -0.32 0.26 -16.04
C PRO A 49 -0.60 -1.24 -16.18
N ALA A 50 -1.57 -1.75 -15.43
CA ALA A 50 -1.92 -3.16 -15.48
C ALA A 50 -2.50 -3.56 -16.85
N LYS A 51 -3.32 -2.70 -17.43
CA LYS A 51 -3.96 -2.94 -18.72
C LYS A 51 -3.00 -2.84 -19.89
N ARG A 52 -2.11 -1.85 -19.88
CA ARG A 52 -1.17 -1.59 -20.98
C ARG A 52 0.20 -2.26 -20.80
N GLY A 53 0.54 -2.70 -19.60
CA GLY A 53 1.85 -3.25 -19.31
C GLY A 53 2.98 -2.22 -19.38
N THR A 54 2.67 -0.93 -19.26
CA THR A 54 3.64 0.17 -19.34
C THR A 54 3.53 1.08 -18.12
N GLU A 55 4.61 1.78 -17.81
CA GLU A 55 4.66 2.73 -16.69
C GLU A 55 3.94 4.04 -17.01
N ALA A 56 2.64 3.95 -17.33
CA ALA A 56 1.85 5.09 -17.79
C ALA A 56 1.23 5.91 -16.66
N CYS A 57 1.07 5.32 -15.47
CA CYS A 57 0.42 5.99 -14.35
C CYS A 57 0.82 5.32 -13.03
N PHE A 58 1.22 6.11 -12.03
CA PHE A 58 1.50 5.67 -10.68
C PHE A 58 1.03 6.69 -9.63
N ILE A 59 -0.10 7.32 -9.88
CA ILE A 59 -0.66 8.34 -9.01
C ILE A 59 -0.98 7.76 -7.62
N CYS A 60 -1.53 6.56 -7.55
CA CYS A 60 -1.81 5.89 -6.28
C CYS A 60 -0.54 5.65 -5.45
N TRP A 61 0.56 5.26 -6.09
CA TRP A 61 1.86 5.13 -5.44
C TRP A 61 2.37 6.47 -4.93
N LEU A 62 2.25 7.53 -5.75
CA LEU A 62 2.75 8.86 -5.42
C LEU A 62 2.01 9.47 -4.23
N TYR A 63 0.70 9.30 -4.15
CA TYR A 63 -0.14 9.89 -3.12
C TYR A 63 -0.29 9.03 -1.87
N CYS A 64 0.22 7.80 -1.85
CA CYS A 64 0.10 6.94 -0.68
C CYS A 64 0.94 7.50 0.49
N PRO A 65 0.32 7.91 1.60
CA PRO A 65 1.06 8.51 2.72
C PRO A 65 1.96 7.52 3.44
N ASP A 66 1.64 6.24 3.39
CA ASP A 66 2.42 5.19 4.05
C ASP A 66 3.35 4.42 3.09
N ASN A 67 3.37 4.80 1.83
CA ASN A 67 4.20 4.17 0.79
C ASN A 67 4.01 2.63 0.74
N VAL A 68 2.77 2.19 0.83
CA VAL A 68 2.42 0.76 0.82
C VAL A 68 2.02 0.23 -0.56
N ILE A 69 1.95 1.12 -1.55
CA ILE A 69 1.66 0.74 -2.93
C ILE A 69 2.97 0.64 -3.69
N SER A 70 3.17 -0.47 -4.38
CA SER A 70 4.38 -0.68 -5.17
C SER A 70 4.32 0.03 -6.52
N ARG A 71 5.48 0.46 -6.99
CA ARG A 71 5.63 1.00 -8.35
C ARG A 71 5.99 -0.13 -9.31
N THR A 72 5.13 -1.12 -9.39
CA THR A 72 5.30 -2.29 -10.25
C THR A 72 4.12 -2.42 -11.22
N ILE A 73 4.26 -3.27 -12.20
CA ILE A 73 3.22 -3.56 -13.19
C ILE A 73 2.82 -5.03 -13.03
N PRO A 74 1.63 -5.31 -12.50
CA PRO A 74 0.63 -4.39 -11.94
C PRO A 74 1.04 -3.86 -10.56
N PRO A 75 0.53 -2.69 -10.13
CA PRO A 75 0.78 -2.19 -8.79
C PRO A 75 0.12 -3.09 -7.74
N THR A 76 0.80 -3.27 -6.62
CA THR A 76 0.32 -4.08 -5.50
C THR A 76 0.25 -3.27 -4.22
N ILE A 77 -0.60 -3.65 -3.31
CA ILE A 77 -0.79 -2.98 -2.03
C ILE A 77 -0.32 -3.88 -0.90
N ASN A 78 0.55 -3.37 -0.04
CA ASN A 78 0.95 -4.06 1.17
C ASN A 78 -0.07 -3.80 2.28
N TYR A 79 -0.97 -4.75 2.50
CA TYR A 79 -2.03 -4.63 3.49
C TYR A 79 -1.56 -4.73 4.94
N GLU A 80 -0.33 -5.14 5.19
CA GLU A 80 0.22 -5.15 6.55
C GLU A 80 0.32 -3.73 7.14
N TYR A 81 0.51 -2.73 6.30
CA TYR A 81 0.72 -1.35 6.71
C TYR A 81 -0.32 -0.37 6.15
N CYS A 82 -1.17 -0.81 5.25
CA CYS A 82 -2.22 0.03 4.69
C CYS A 82 -3.25 0.38 5.77
N LYS A 83 -3.51 1.67 5.95
CA LYS A 83 -4.48 2.18 6.94
C LYS A 83 -5.88 2.40 6.37
N GLY A 84 -6.07 2.19 5.08
CA GLY A 84 -7.37 2.38 4.45
C GLY A 84 -7.82 3.84 4.38
N CYS A 85 -6.88 4.77 4.17
CA CYS A 85 -7.18 6.21 4.16
C CYS A 85 -7.97 6.69 2.95
N ALA A 86 -8.15 5.84 1.92
CA ALA A 86 -8.89 6.11 0.69
C ALA A 86 -8.26 7.15 -0.27
N ILE A 87 -7.10 7.71 0.03
CA ILE A 87 -6.47 8.71 -0.84
C ILE A 87 -6.16 8.13 -2.21
N CYS A 88 -5.61 6.91 -2.29
CA CYS A 88 -5.33 6.24 -3.56
C CYS A 88 -6.60 6.05 -4.40
N CYS A 89 -7.71 5.79 -3.76
CA CYS A 89 -9.02 5.65 -4.39
C CYS A 89 -9.49 6.99 -4.97
N GLU A 90 -9.43 8.06 -4.18
CA GLU A 90 -9.86 9.40 -4.61
C GLU A 90 -9.01 9.94 -5.77
N GLU A 91 -7.70 9.72 -5.72
CA GLU A 91 -6.77 10.25 -6.71
C GLU A 91 -6.66 9.40 -7.98
N CYS A 92 -7.23 8.22 -8.01
CA CYS A 92 -7.13 7.36 -9.18
C CYS A 92 -7.88 7.96 -10.38
N PRO A 93 -7.20 8.30 -11.48
CA PRO A 93 -7.83 8.96 -12.62
C PRO A 93 -8.81 8.05 -13.39
N THR A 94 -8.55 6.76 -13.39
CA THR A 94 -9.41 5.77 -14.07
C THR A 94 -10.45 5.16 -13.15
N LYS A 95 -10.47 5.56 -11.88
CA LYS A 95 -11.34 4.98 -10.86
C LYS A 95 -11.21 3.45 -10.78
N ALA A 96 -9.97 2.99 -10.86
CA ALA A 96 -9.63 1.57 -10.78
C ALA A 96 -9.55 1.06 -9.34
N ILE A 97 -9.57 1.93 -8.35
CA ILE A 97 -9.47 1.55 -6.94
C ILE A 97 -10.80 1.78 -6.26
N THR A 98 -11.26 0.77 -5.53
CA THR A 98 -12.49 0.81 -4.76
C THR A 98 -12.19 0.46 -3.31
N MET A 99 -12.88 1.09 -2.37
CA MET A 99 -12.79 0.73 -0.97
C MET A 99 -13.79 -0.37 -0.65
N VAL A 100 -13.31 -1.44 -0.02
CA VAL A 100 -14.11 -2.60 0.38
C VAL A 100 -14.01 -2.76 1.89
N ASP A 101 -15.10 -3.12 2.54
CA ASP A 101 -15.10 -3.35 3.98
C ASP A 101 -14.16 -4.51 4.36
N GLU A 102 -13.48 -4.36 5.47
CA GLU A 102 -12.52 -5.37 5.94
C GLU A 102 -13.21 -6.69 6.27
N ALA A 103 -14.48 -6.66 6.61
CA ALA A 103 -15.29 -7.85 6.90
C ALA A 103 -15.62 -8.67 5.64
N GLU A 104 -15.52 -8.08 4.45
CA GLU A 104 -15.75 -8.80 3.21
C GLU A 104 -14.55 -9.70 2.88
N PRO A 105 -14.79 -10.95 2.48
CA PRO A 105 -13.70 -11.84 2.11
C PRO A 105 -12.98 -11.30 0.88
N TYR A 106 -11.67 -11.16 1.01
CA TYR A 106 -10.83 -10.73 -0.09
C TYR A 106 -10.73 -11.84 -1.13
N GLN A 107 -11.13 -11.55 -2.32
CA GLN A 107 -10.93 -12.44 -3.47
C GLN A 107 -9.90 -11.83 -4.39
N ASP A 108 -8.74 -12.45 -4.42
CA ASP A 108 -7.64 -12.00 -5.28
C ASP A 108 -8.07 -11.86 -6.73
N GLY A 109 -7.88 -10.68 -7.27
CA GLY A 109 -8.11 -10.43 -8.69
C GLY A 109 -9.56 -10.39 -9.13
N ASN A 110 -10.52 -10.26 -8.21
CA ASN A 110 -11.92 -10.17 -8.59
C ASN A 110 -12.30 -8.71 -8.91
N PRO A 111 -12.50 -8.39 -10.18
CA PRO A 111 -12.94 -7.05 -10.58
C PRO A 111 -14.35 -6.70 -10.08
N GLN A 112 -15.10 -7.67 -9.61
CA GLN A 112 -16.45 -7.46 -9.08
C GLN A 112 -16.46 -6.70 -7.75
N ALA A 113 -15.34 -6.66 -7.04
CA ALA A 113 -15.22 -5.82 -5.87
C ALA A 113 -15.46 -4.34 -6.18
N CYS A 114 -15.33 -3.95 -7.45
CA CYS A 114 -15.55 -2.59 -7.91
C CYS A 114 -16.99 -2.29 -8.32
N SER A 115 -17.84 -3.29 -8.44
CA SER A 115 -19.20 -3.13 -9.00
C SER A 115 -20.29 -3.26 -7.97
N ILE A 116 -19.95 -3.36 -6.71
CA ILE A 116 -20.95 -3.70 -5.71
C ILE A 116 -21.46 -2.48 -4.98
N GLU A 117 -22.73 -2.48 -4.76
CA GLU A 117 -23.49 -1.74 -3.79
C GLU A 117 -22.90 -1.94 -2.41
N GLY A 118 -21.73 -1.52 -2.23
CA GLY A 118 -21.02 -1.60 -0.99
C GLY A 118 -20.39 -0.27 -0.73
N PRO A 119 -19.28 -0.24 -0.01
CA PRO A 119 -18.63 0.98 0.39
C PRO A 119 -18.35 1.86 -0.83
N ARG A 120 -18.49 3.13 -0.62
CA ARG A 120 -18.51 4.17 -1.64
C ARG A 120 -17.41 3.99 -2.69
N PRO A 121 -17.77 3.93 -3.97
CA PRO A 121 -16.76 4.11 -5.00
C PRO A 121 -16.14 5.49 -4.84
N CYS A 122 -14.88 5.60 -5.18
CA CYS A 122 -14.25 6.88 -5.25
C CYS A 122 -14.88 7.71 -6.36
N THR A 123 -15.44 8.81 -6.00
CA THR A 123 -16.07 9.73 -6.95
C THR A 123 -15.05 10.58 -7.66
#